data_2ac4e65ab548b8986c81a6e778171464
#
_entry.id   2ac4e65ab548b8986c81a6e778171464
#
_cell.length_a   1.000
_cell.length_b   1.000
_cell.length_c   1.000
_cell.angle_alpha   90.00
_cell.angle_beta   90.00
_cell.angle_gamma   90.00
#
_symmetry.space_group_name_H-M   'P 1'
#
loop_
_entity.id
_entity.type
_entity.pdbx_description
1 polymer ?
#
loop_
_entity_poly.entity_id
_entity_poly.type
_entity_poly.pdbx_seq_one_letter_code
_entity_poly.pdbx_strand_id
1 'polypeptide(L)'
;HGDDRRQRQMCIRDRLIGINAKIVQSVTSSVLEYSKNPVIVVVSNPMDTMTYLTIKTCGLDKKRIIGMGGALDSSRFKTYISKALKKPANDIHGMVIGGHGDKTMIPLSRFASYNGLPISNFLKSGEIEDVVSSTMVGGATLTKLLGTSAWYAPGAAISFLVESILNDSKRIIPCSVYLDGEYGQSDLCIGVPCIIGKNGVEEILDLKLNDDEKLKFKNSADSVREMNESLGQNL
;
A
#
# COMPACT_ATOMS: atom_id res chain seq x y z
N HIS A 1 23.20 23.31 7.58
CA HIS A 1 23.09 21.95 8.18
C HIS A 1 21.81 21.20 7.84
N GLY A 2 20.70 21.85 7.42
CA GLY A 2 19.46 21.20 7.02
C GLY A 2 19.49 20.67 5.59
N ASP A 3 20.16 21.38 4.71
CA ASP A 3 20.22 21.09 3.28
C ASP A 3 21.11 19.87 2.97
N ASP A 4 22.24 19.76 3.66
CA ASP A 4 23.19 18.65 3.54
C ASP A 4 22.59 17.31 4.03
N ARG A 5 21.74 17.33 5.07
CA ARG A 5 20.98 16.15 5.53
C ARG A 5 19.92 15.70 4.53
N ARG A 6 19.19 16.65 3.94
CA ARG A 6 18.17 16.34 2.90
C ARG A 6 18.83 15.76 1.65
N GLN A 7 19.92 16.36 1.18
CA GLN A 7 20.67 15.89 0.04
C GLN A 7 21.26 14.49 0.26
N ARG A 8 21.82 14.23 1.44
CA ARG A 8 22.34 12.91 1.82
C ARG A 8 21.25 11.84 1.92
N GLN A 9 20.09 12.15 2.50
CA GLN A 9 18.94 11.24 2.55
C GLN A 9 18.37 10.97 1.17
N MET A 10 18.32 11.95 0.28
CA MET A 10 17.88 11.81 -1.11
C MET A 10 18.83 10.89 -1.89
N CYS A 11 20.14 11.11 -1.83
CA CYS A 11 21.14 10.24 -2.48
C CYS A 11 21.10 8.78 -2.00
N ILE A 12 20.86 8.54 -0.70
CA ILE A 12 20.75 7.16 -0.16
C ILE A 12 19.47 6.51 -0.67
N ARG A 13 18.38 7.25 -0.72
CA ARG A 13 17.07 6.79 -1.19
C ARG A 13 17.10 6.44 -2.68
N ASP A 14 17.66 7.32 -3.51
CA ASP A 14 17.80 7.11 -4.96
C ASP A 14 18.67 5.90 -5.27
N ARG A 15 19.78 5.73 -4.53
CA ARG A 15 20.64 4.55 -4.65
C ARG A 15 19.90 3.26 -4.29
N LEU A 16 19.07 3.28 -3.24
CA LEU A 16 18.27 2.13 -2.82
C LEU A 16 17.21 1.78 -3.88
N ILE A 17 16.54 2.79 -4.43
CA ILE A 17 15.56 2.63 -5.51
C ILE A 17 16.23 1.98 -6.72
N GLY A 18 17.40 2.47 -7.16
CA GLY A 18 18.11 1.93 -8.31
C GLY A 18 18.59 0.48 -8.11
N ILE A 19 19.00 0.10 -6.90
CA ILE A 19 19.36 -1.29 -6.57
C ILE A 19 18.12 -2.20 -6.61
N ASN A 20 17.05 -1.79 -5.94
CA ASN A 20 15.82 -2.57 -5.87
C ASN A 20 15.16 -2.68 -7.24
N ALA A 21 15.21 -1.63 -8.07
CA ALA A 21 14.70 -1.66 -9.44
C ALA A 21 15.33 -2.77 -10.27
N LYS A 22 16.67 -2.87 -10.25
CA LYS A 22 17.40 -3.92 -10.97
C LYS A 22 17.05 -5.33 -10.48
N ILE A 23 16.90 -5.50 -9.16
CA ILE A 23 16.51 -6.79 -8.57
C ILE A 23 15.08 -7.16 -9.00
N VAL A 24 14.14 -6.23 -8.88
CA VAL A 24 12.72 -6.47 -9.26
C VAL A 24 12.61 -6.80 -10.73
N GLN A 25 13.28 -6.07 -11.62
CA GLN A 25 13.30 -6.35 -13.06
C GLN A 25 13.88 -7.74 -13.36
N SER A 26 15.03 -8.07 -12.78
CA SER A 26 15.70 -9.37 -12.97
C SER A 26 14.81 -10.52 -12.51
N VAL A 27 14.24 -10.43 -11.31
CA VAL A 27 13.34 -11.47 -10.77
C VAL A 27 12.08 -11.60 -11.61
N THR A 28 11.47 -10.49 -12.00
CA THR A 28 10.27 -10.49 -12.84
C THR A 28 10.55 -11.14 -14.20
N SER A 29 11.66 -10.79 -14.85
CA SER A 29 12.06 -11.39 -16.12
C SER A 29 12.25 -12.91 -15.98
N SER A 30 12.96 -13.35 -14.94
CA SER A 30 13.16 -14.78 -14.68
C SER A 30 11.85 -15.52 -14.41
N VAL A 31 10.90 -14.92 -13.70
CA VAL A 31 9.56 -15.54 -13.50
C VAL A 31 8.83 -15.70 -14.83
N LEU A 32 8.93 -14.73 -15.73
CA LEU A 32 8.24 -14.75 -17.02
C LEU A 32 8.82 -15.76 -18.01
N GLU A 33 10.07 -16.20 -17.85
CA GLU A 33 10.64 -17.29 -18.61
C GLU A 33 9.91 -18.62 -18.36
N TYR A 34 9.44 -18.85 -17.13
CA TYR A 34 8.81 -20.10 -16.70
C TYR A 34 7.29 -20.01 -16.54
N SER A 35 6.72 -18.82 -16.41
CA SER A 35 5.28 -18.60 -16.22
C SER A 35 4.76 -17.57 -17.22
N LYS A 36 3.91 -18.02 -18.16
CA LYS A 36 3.44 -17.17 -19.26
C LYS A 36 2.44 -16.09 -18.84
N ASN A 37 1.70 -16.31 -17.77
CA ASN A 37 0.62 -15.40 -17.36
C ASN A 37 0.41 -15.39 -15.83
N PRO A 38 1.45 -15.11 -15.03
CA PRO A 38 1.35 -15.11 -13.58
C PRO A 38 0.53 -13.91 -13.07
N VAL A 39 0.03 -14.00 -11.84
CA VAL A 39 -0.27 -12.82 -11.02
C VAL A 39 0.94 -12.53 -10.17
N ILE A 40 1.46 -11.32 -10.26
CA ILE A 40 2.65 -10.89 -9.53
C ILE A 40 2.23 -10.00 -8.34
N VAL A 41 2.64 -10.41 -7.13
CA VAL A 41 2.47 -9.62 -5.92
C VAL A 41 3.80 -8.99 -5.55
N VAL A 42 3.90 -7.68 -5.70
CA VAL A 42 5.10 -6.89 -5.38
C VAL A 42 5.10 -6.55 -3.89
N VAL A 43 6.25 -6.82 -3.25
CA VAL A 43 6.45 -6.55 -1.80
C VAL A 43 7.71 -5.72 -1.52
N SER A 44 8.51 -5.47 -2.55
CA SER A 44 9.76 -4.72 -2.44
C SER A 44 9.49 -3.22 -2.28
N ASN A 45 10.24 -2.57 -1.38
CA ASN A 45 10.13 -1.13 -1.16
C ASN A 45 11.11 -0.33 -2.06
N PRO A 46 10.72 0.90 -2.43
CA PRO A 46 9.41 1.55 -2.24
C PRO A 46 8.31 0.85 -3.04
N MET A 47 7.26 0.36 -2.35
CA MET A 47 6.34 -0.60 -2.95
C MET A 47 5.57 -0.06 -4.15
N ASP A 48 5.02 1.14 -4.06
CA ASP A 48 4.25 1.76 -5.14
C ASP A 48 5.15 1.96 -6.38
N THR A 49 6.37 2.43 -6.17
CA THR A 49 7.37 2.64 -7.22
C THR A 49 7.84 1.33 -7.85
N MET A 50 8.06 0.27 -7.04
CA MET A 50 8.46 -1.05 -7.58
C MET A 50 7.30 -1.73 -8.30
N THR A 51 6.05 -1.52 -7.87
CA THR A 51 4.86 -1.98 -8.58
C THR A 51 4.72 -1.29 -9.92
N TYR A 52 4.90 0.04 -9.95
CA TYR A 52 4.90 0.84 -11.18
C TYR A 52 5.99 0.37 -12.16
N LEU A 53 7.23 0.21 -11.68
CA LEU A 53 8.34 -0.31 -12.47
C LEU A 53 8.01 -1.68 -13.09
N THR A 54 7.47 -2.60 -12.28
CA THR A 54 7.09 -3.93 -12.76
C THR A 54 6.08 -3.84 -13.89
N ILE A 55 5.05 -3.00 -13.78
CA ILE A 55 4.04 -2.79 -14.82
C ILE A 55 4.67 -2.24 -16.10
N LYS A 56 5.57 -1.27 -15.99
CA LYS A 56 6.20 -0.63 -17.15
C LYS A 56 7.17 -1.55 -17.89
N THR A 57 7.74 -2.54 -17.22
CA THR A 57 8.86 -3.31 -17.79
C THR A 57 8.54 -4.78 -18.11
N CYS A 58 7.48 -5.37 -17.54
CA CYS A 58 7.24 -6.81 -17.68
C CYS A 58 6.33 -7.22 -18.85
N GLY A 59 5.60 -6.29 -19.46
CA GLY A 59 4.69 -6.57 -20.57
C GLY A 59 3.42 -7.36 -20.21
N LEU A 60 3.13 -7.62 -18.94
CA LEU A 60 1.89 -8.23 -18.49
C LEU A 60 0.74 -7.21 -18.44
N ASP A 61 -0.49 -7.70 -18.45
CA ASP A 61 -1.65 -6.89 -18.12
C ASP A 61 -1.49 -6.27 -16.73
N LYS A 62 -1.69 -4.95 -16.64
CA LYS A 62 -1.59 -4.18 -15.39
C LYS A 62 -2.45 -4.75 -14.27
N LYS A 63 -3.57 -5.40 -14.58
CA LYS A 63 -4.45 -6.07 -13.61
C LYS A 63 -3.82 -7.26 -12.91
N ARG A 64 -2.78 -7.82 -13.48
CA ARG A 64 -2.06 -8.99 -12.92
C ARG A 64 -0.89 -8.61 -12.01
N ILE A 65 -0.65 -7.32 -11.79
CA ILE A 65 0.45 -6.82 -10.98
C ILE A 65 -0.11 -6.01 -9.82
N ILE A 66 0.19 -6.43 -8.61
CA ILE A 66 -0.43 -5.94 -7.38
C ILE A 66 0.66 -5.64 -6.35
N GLY A 67 0.70 -4.42 -5.82
CA GLY A 67 1.50 -4.10 -4.64
C GLY A 67 0.72 -4.36 -3.34
N MET A 68 1.27 -5.14 -2.43
CA MET A 68 0.58 -5.64 -1.22
C MET A 68 0.26 -4.53 -0.19
N GLY A 69 0.91 -3.35 -0.23
CA GLY A 69 0.96 -2.33 0.83
C GLY A 69 -0.30 -2.09 1.63
N GLY A 70 -1.40 -1.72 0.97
CA GLY A 70 -2.66 -1.38 1.64
C GLY A 70 -3.28 -2.50 2.45
N ALA A 71 -3.09 -3.78 2.06
CA ALA A 71 -3.52 -4.93 2.84
C ALA A 71 -2.85 -4.97 4.22
N LEU A 72 -1.53 -4.74 4.26
CA LEU A 72 -0.75 -4.68 5.49
C LEU A 72 -1.13 -3.46 6.34
N ASP A 73 -1.23 -2.29 5.74
CA ASP A 73 -1.54 -1.05 6.44
C ASP A 73 -2.94 -1.09 7.05
N SER A 74 -3.90 -1.66 6.34
CA SER A 74 -5.27 -1.87 6.86
C SER A 74 -5.29 -2.85 8.03
N SER A 75 -4.44 -3.88 8.03
CA SER A 75 -4.33 -4.78 9.18
C SER A 75 -3.76 -4.09 10.42
N ARG A 76 -2.79 -3.19 10.23
CA ARG A 76 -2.27 -2.32 11.30
C ARG A 76 -3.36 -1.40 11.84
N PHE A 77 -4.09 -0.73 10.95
CA PHE A 77 -5.18 0.17 11.32
C PHE A 77 -6.24 -0.56 12.17
N LYS A 78 -6.70 -1.73 11.73
CA LYS A 78 -7.63 -2.56 12.51
C LYS A 78 -7.06 -2.95 13.88
N THR A 79 -5.76 -3.25 13.96
CA THR A 79 -5.10 -3.57 15.21
C THR A 79 -5.09 -2.39 16.19
N TYR A 80 -4.82 -1.17 15.71
CA TYR A 80 -4.85 0.01 16.57
C TYR A 80 -6.27 0.38 17.00
N ILE A 81 -7.28 0.25 16.12
CA ILE A 81 -8.70 0.38 16.51
C ILE A 81 -9.05 -0.65 17.58
N SER A 82 -8.67 -1.92 17.38
CA SER A 82 -8.89 -3.01 18.35
C SER A 82 -8.33 -2.68 19.72
N LYS A 83 -7.12 -2.15 19.79
CA LYS A 83 -6.47 -1.72 21.05
C LYS A 83 -7.23 -0.56 21.70
N ALA A 84 -7.62 0.46 20.93
CA ALA A 84 -8.37 1.61 21.44
C ALA A 84 -9.74 1.21 21.99
N LEU A 85 -10.46 0.37 21.25
CA LEU A 85 -11.78 -0.14 21.65
C LEU A 85 -11.72 -1.22 22.71
N LYS A 86 -10.57 -1.89 22.89
CA LYS A 86 -10.43 -3.13 23.70
C LYS A 86 -11.41 -4.21 23.23
N LYS A 87 -11.52 -4.38 21.93
CA LYS A 87 -12.43 -5.32 21.25
C LYS A 87 -11.66 -6.21 20.27
N PRO A 88 -12.19 -7.41 19.92
CA PRO A 88 -11.53 -8.32 18.99
C PRO A 88 -11.28 -7.68 17.62
N ALA A 89 -10.06 -7.85 17.09
CA ALA A 89 -9.68 -7.29 15.79
C ALA A 89 -10.47 -7.91 14.61
N ASN A 90 -10.98 -9.13 14.76
CA ASN A 90 -11.77 -9.81 13.73
C ASN A 90 -13.12 -9.13 13.46
N ASP A 91 -13.65 -8.41 14.44
CA ASP A 91 -14.93 -7.70 14.34
C ASP A 91 -14.75 -6.25 13.86
N ILE A 92 -13.51 -5.85 13.56
CA ILE A 92 -13.18 -4.50 13.15
C ILE A 92 -12.93 -4.47 11.65
N HIS A 93 -13.60 -3.55 10.99
CA HIS A 93 -13.38 -3.20 9.60
C HIS A 93 -12.69 -1.84 9.52
N GLY A 94 -11.68 -1.75 8.67
CA GLY A 94 -10.92 -0.52 8.46
C GLY A 94 -10.05 -0.65 7.22
N MET A 95 -9.84 0.46 6.56
CA MET A 95 -9.17 0.54 5.27
C MET A 95 -8.15 1.66 5.27
N VAL A 96 -7.00 1.39 4.68
CA VAL A 96 -5.97 2.39 4.41
C VAL A 96 -5.75 2.46 2.91
N ILE A 97 -5.77 3.67 2.36
CA ILE A 97 -5.47 3.98 0.96
C ILE A 97 -4.25 4.90 0.86
N GLY A 98 -3.89 5.30 -0.35
CA GLY A 98 -2.72 6.14 -0.58
C GLY A 98 -1.42 5.34 -0.73
N GLY A 99 -0.29 6.03 -0.81
CA GLY A 99 1.03 5.41 -0.93
C GLY A 99 1.44 4.63 0.31
N HIS A 100 2.21 3.56 0.12
CA HIS A 100 2.73 2.72 1.21
C HIS A 100 3.94 3.35 1.90
N GLY A 101 3.72 4.39 2.67
CA GLY A 101 4.75 5.11 3.42
C GLY A 101 4.17 5.92 4.56
N ASP A 102 4.96 6.14 5.61
CA ASP A 102 4.52 6.76 6.87
C ASP A 102 3.81 8.12 6.69
N LYS A 103 4.12 8.84 5.61
CA LYS A 103 3.55 10.17 5.32
C LYS A 103 2.52 10.16 4.20
N THR A 104 2.36 9.03 3.51
CA THR A 104 1.55 8.93 2.29
C THR A 104 0.33 8.05 2.47
N MET A 105 0.30 7.17 3.46
CA MET A 105 -0.88 6.36 3.75
C MET A 105 -1.99 7.20 4.38
N ILE A 106 -3.23 6.83 4.09
CA ILE A 106 -4.44 7.52 4.51
C ILE A 106 -5.38 6.51 5.16
N PRO A 107 -5.33 6.34 6.49
CA PRO A 107 -6.31 5.54 7.20
C PRO A 107 -7.69 6.21 7.13
N LEU A 108 -8.66 5.53 6.53
CA LEU A 108 -10.01 6.05 6.32
C LEU A 108 -10.89 5.79 7.55
N SER A 109 -10.73 6.61 8.60
CA SER A 109 -11.47 6.46 9.87
C SER A 109 -12.98 6.57 9.69
N ARG A 110 -13.45 7.35 8.72
CA ARG A 110 -14.88 7.52 8.41
C ARG A 110 -15.52 6.22 7.88
N PHE A 111 -14.74 5.34 7.26
CA PHE A 111 -15.20 4.03 6.79
C PHE A 111 -14.90 2.91 7.79
N ALA A 112 -14.26 3.22 8.92
CA ALA A 112 -13.95 2.21 9.92
C ALA A 112 -15.15 1.89 10.80
N SER A 113 -15.34 0.61 11.10
CA SER A 113 -16.49 0.13 11.90
C SER A 113 -16.11 -1.03 12.81
N TYR A 114 -16.88 -1.18 13.87
CA TYR A 114 -16.93 -2.36 14.73
C TYR A 114 -18.28 -3.03 14.55
N ASN A 115 -18.30 -4.23 14.01
CA ASN A 115 -19.52 -4.97 13.66
C ASN A 115 -20.57 -4.11 12.91
N GLY A 116 -20.11 -3.30 11.93
CA GLY A 116 -20.98 -2.45 11.10
C GLY A 116 -21.36 -1.11 11.72
N LEU A 117 -21.05 -0.86 12.99
CA LEU A 117 -21.25 0.44 13.62
C LEU A 117 -19.98 1.31 13.46
N PRO A 118 -20.11 2.59 13.03
CA PRO A 118 -18.97 3.48 12.90
C PRO A 118 -18.17 3.58 14.20
N ILE A 119 -16.83 3.60 14.10
CA ILE A 119 -15.94 3.73 15.28
C ILE A 119 -16.17 5.02 16.06
N SER A 120 -16.70 6.06 15.42
CA SER A 120 -17.07 7.32 16.05
C SER A 120 -18.18 7.20 17.09
N ASN A 121 -18.94 6.08 17.11
CA ASN A 121 -19.90 5.78 18.15
C ASN A 121 -19.24 5.32 19.47
N PHE A 122 -17.96 4.96 19.42
CA PHE A 122 -17.23 4.35 20.53
C PHE A 122 -15.99 5.15 20.94
N LEU A 123 -15.36 5.87 20.01
CA LEU A 123 -14.14 6.63 20.22
C LEU A 123 -14.40 8.13 19.98
N LYS A 124 -13.78 8.95 20.81
CA LYS A 124 -13.77 10.42 20.61
C LYS A 124 -12.81 10.79 19.47
N SER A 125 -12.94 12.00 18.93
CA SER A 125 -12.12 12.49 17.83
C SER A 125 -10.62 12.36 18.11
N GLY A 126 -10.14 12.78 19.27
CA GLY A 126 -8.72 12.66 19.63
C GLY A 126 -8.21 11.20 19.68
N GLU A 127 -9.04 10.25 20.15
CA GLU A 127 -8.67 8.84 20.17
C GLU A 127 -8.60 8.26 18.75
N ILE A 128 -9.46 8.73 17.84
CA ILE A 128 -9.41 8.35 16.42
C ILE A 128 -8.15 8.93 15.76
N GLU A 129 -7.79 10.17 16.07
CA GLU A 129 -6.57 10.80 15.57
C GLU A 129 -5.31 10.08 16.05
N ASP A 130 -5.29 9.62 17.31
CA ASP A 130 -4.20 8.80 17.88
C ASP A 130 -4.10 7.45 17.15
N VAL A 131 -5.21 6.81 16.86
CA VAL A 131 -5.26 5.56 16.08
C VAL A 131 -4.71 5.77 14.66
N VAL A 132 -5.13 6.83 13.99
CA VAL A 132 -4.65 7.19 12.64
C VAL A 132 -3.14 7.43 12.67
N SER A 133 -2.66 8.27 13.58
CA SER A 133 -1.24 8.61 13.73
C SER A 133 -0.39 7.37 14.04
N SER A 134 -0.86 6.52 14.96
CA SER A 134 -0.19 5.26 15.31
C SER A 134 -0.12 4.29 14.13
N THR A 135 -1.16 4.25 13.29
CA THR A 135 -1.18 3.44 12.07
C THR A 135 -0.09 3.90 11.10
N MET A 136 0.00 5.20 10.87
CA MET A 136 0.96 5.78 9.92
C MET A 136 2.42 5.49 10.29
N VAL A 137 2.77 5.60 11.57
CA VAL A 137 4.16 5.37 12.02
C VAL A 137 4.44 3.93 12.48
N GLY A 138 3.44 3.05 12.46
CA GLY A 138 3.55 1.70 13.03
C GLY A 138 4.63 0.84 12.37
N GLY A 139 4.86 0.99 11.08
CA GLY A 139 5.93 0.30 10.35
C GLY A 139 7.33 0.72 10.80
N ALA A 140 7.58 2.03 10.84
CA ALA A 140 8.86 2.59 11.30
C ALA A 140 9.14 2.26 12.77
N THR A 141 8.11 2.35 13.62
CA THR A 141 8.20 1.98 15.03
C THR A 141 8.64 0.53 15.21
N LEU A 142 8.01 -0.40 14.48
CA LEU A 142 8.34 -1.82 14.58
C LEU A 142 9.76 -2.10 14.06
N THR A 143 10.16 -1.50 12.93
CA THR A 143 11.51 -1.60 12.38
C THR A 143 12.56 -1.10 13.37
N LYS A 144 12.29 0.02 14.05
CA LYS A 144 13.19 0.57 15.07
C LYS A 144 13.34 -0.37 16.27
N LEU A 145 12.24 -1.00 16.71
CA LEU A 145 12.26 -1.93 17.85
C LEU A 145 12.96 -3.26 17.53
N LEU A 146 12.80 -3.75 16.31
CA LEU A 146 13.41 -5.01 15.85
C LEU A 146 14.87 -4.86 15.36
N GLY A 147 15.30 -3.63 15.04
CA GLY A 147 16.58 -3.38 14.38
C GLY A 147 16.65 -3.84 12.93
N THR A 148 15.56 -4.35 12.38
CA THR A 148 15.42 -4.81 10.99
C THR A 148 13.98 -4.68 10.54
N SER A 149 13.73 -4.85 9.22
CA SER A 149 12.37 -4.88 8.66
C SER A 149 11.57 -6.04 9.26
N ALA A 150 10.31 -5.79 9.60
CA ALA A 150 9.39 -6.84 10.01
C ALA A 150 9.05 -7.76 8.83
N TRP A 151 8.89 -9.06 9.09
CA TRP A 151 8.51 -10.06 8.07
C TRP A 151 7.22 -10.83 8.39
N TYR A 152 6.88 -11.03 9.67
CA TYR A 152 5.68 -11.80 10.04
C TYR A 152 4.37 -11.18 9.55
N ALA A 153 4.16 -9.89 9.83
CA ALA A 153 2.94 -9.21 9.37
C ALA A 153 2.88 -9.04 7.85
N PRO A 154 3.98 -8.68 7.15
CA PRO A 154 4.03 -8.74 5.69
C PRO A 154 3.74 -10.15 5.14
N GLY A 155 4.32 -11.20 5.72
CA GLY A 155 4.06 -12.59 5.32
C GLY A 155 2.58 -12.96 5.45
N ALA A 156 1.93 -12.59 6.56
CA ALA A 156 0.50 -12.82 6.75
C ALA A 156 -0.37 -12.03 5.75
N ALA A 157 -0.01 -10.78 5.44
CA ALA A 157 -0.72 -9.97 4.44
C ALA A 157 -0.56 -10.55 3.03
N ILE A 158 0.62 -11.05 2.67
CA ILE A 158 0.87 -11.75 1.41
C ILE A 158 0.01 -13.02 1.35
N SER A 159 0.02 -13.85 2.40
CA SER A 159 -0.77 -15.08 2.48
C SER A 159 -2.27 -14.80 2.28
N PHE A 160 -2.80 -13.77 2.93
CA PHE A 160 -4.19 -13.34 2.78
C PHE A 160 -4.53 -12.93 1.33
N LEU A 161 -3.62 -12.19 0.68
CA LEU A 161 -3.81 -11.74 -0.70
C LEU A 161 -3.72 -12.92 -1.68
N VAL A 162 -2.72 -13.80 -1.52
CA VAL A 162 -2.53 -15.01 -2.34
C VAL A 162 -3.72 -15.96 -2.17
N GLU A 163 -4.19 -16.19 -0.94
CA GLU A 163 -5.41 -16.99 -0.69
C GLU A 163 -6.62 -16.42 -1.43
N SER A 164 -6.76 -15.08 -1.44
CA SER A 164 -7.88 -14.42 -2.13
C SER A 164 -7.81 -14.62 -3.65
N ILE A 165 -6.61 -14.65 -4.23
CA ILE A 165 -6.38 -14.92 -5.65
C ILE A 165 -6.66 -16.38 -5.96
N LEU A 166 -6.07 -17.33 -5.22
CA LEU A 166 -6.17 -18.76 -5.47
C LEU A 166 -7.61 -19.28 -5.33
N ASN A 167 -8.36 -18.76 -4.37
CA ASN A 167 -9.75 -19.13 -4.10
C ASN A 167 -10.78 -18.30 -4.89
N ASP A 168 -10.33 -17.40 -5.75
CA ASP A 168 -11.21 -16.47 -6.49
C ASP A 168 -12.23 -15.76 -5.59
N SER A 169 -11.78 -15.29 -4.41
CA SER A 169 -12.66 -14.91 -3.29
C SER A 169 -13.41 -13.60 -3.51
N LYS A 170 -13.05 -12.79 -4.51
CA LYS A 170 -13.65 -11.47 -4.80
C LYS A 170 -13.67 -10.54 -3.59
N ARG A 171 -12.67 -10.64 -2.73
CA ARG A 171 -12.55 -9.78 -1.54
C ARG A 171 -12.15 -8.38 -1.95
N ILE A 172 -12.66 -7.40 -1.22
CA ILE A 172 -12.20 -6.02 -1.31
C ILE A 172 -10.93 -5.89 -0.47
N ILE A 173 -9.80 -5.67 -1.13
CA ILE A 173 -8.51 -5.51 -0.49
C ILE A 173 -7.84 -4.24 -1.02
N PRO A 174 -7.44 -3.31 -0.16
CA PRO A 174 -6.63 -2.17 -0.61
C PRO A 174 -5.27 -2.65 -1.08
N CYS A 175 -4.93 -2.33 -2.31
CA CYS A 175 -3.69 -2.72 -2.96
C CYS A 175 -3.13 -1.56 -3.77
N SER A 176 -1.80 -1.50 -3.91
CA SER A 176 -1.16 -0.60 -4.85
C SER A 176 -1.36 -1.15 -6.26
N VAL A 177 -2.08 -0.41 -7.08
CA VAL A 177 -2.44 -0.77 -8.45
C VAL A 177 -2.30 0.42 -9.39
N TYR A 178 -2.12 0.15 -10.67
CA TYR A 178 -1.99 1.18 -11.67
C TYR A 178 -3.32 1.89 -11.91
N LEU A 179 -3.31 3.21 -11.75
CA LEU A 179 -4.46 4.07 -12.02
C LEU A 179 -4.36 4.68 -13.42
N ASP A 180 -5.50 4.76 -14.08
CA ASP A 180 -5.68 5.29 -15.44
C ASP A 180 -6.92 6.19 -15.54
N GLY A 181 -7.08 7.07 -14.57
CA GLY A 181 -8.19 8.02 -14.43
C GLY A 181 -8.92 7.91 -13.09
N GLU A 182 -8.84 6.76 -12.43
CA GLU A 182 -9.49 6.53 -11.14
C GLU A 182 -8.95 7.52 -10.09
N TYR A 183 -9.83 8.01 -9.23
CA TYR A 183 -9.52 9.04 -8.22
C TYR A 183 -8.91 10.33 -8.80
N GLY A 184 -9.13 10.59 -10.11
CA GLY A 184 -8.52 11.70 -10.84
C GLY A 184 -7.00 11.58 -11.00
N GLN A 185 -6.47 10.36 -10.91
CA GLN A 185 -5.04 10.07 -11.03
C GLN A 185 -4.77 9.13 -12.21
N SER A 186 -3.64 9.34 -12.87
CA SER A 186 -3.19 8.50 -13.98
C SER A 186 -1.69 8.30 -13.92
N ASP A 187 -1.22 7.22 -14.53
CA ASP A 187 0.20 6.89 -14.70
C ASP A 187 0.99 6.80 -13.38
N LEU A 188 0.41 6.13 -12.40
CA LEU A 188 1.10 5.78 -11.15
C LEU A 188 0.44 4.53 -10.54
N CYS A 189 1.20 3.85 -9.65
CA CYS A 189 0.66 2.85 -8.77
C CYS A 189 0.49 3.44 -7.37
N ILE A 190 -0.68 3.25 -6.77
CA ILE A 190 -1.00 3.75 -5.43
C ILE A 190 -2.10 2.89 -4.81
N GLY A 191 -2.15 2.81 -3.48
CA GLY A 191 -3.10 2.03 -2.74
C GLY A 191 -4.53 2.53 -2.87
N VAL A 192 -5.42 1.70 -3.42
CA VAL A 192 -6.86 1.92 -3.53
C VAL A 192 -7.62 0.61 -3.28
N PRO A 193 -8.89 0.64 -2.89
CA PRO A 193 -9.67 -0.59 -2.71
C PRO A 193 -9.93 -1.27 -4.05
N CYS A 194 -9.59 -2.55 -4.11
CA CYS A 194 -9.75 -3.39 -5.29
C CYS A 194 -10.53 -4.66 -4.98
N ILE A 195 -11.32 -5.13 -5.93
CA ILE A 195 -11.84 -6.49 -5.91
C ILE A 195 -10.75 -7.40 -6.45
N ILE A 196 -10.29 -8.34 -5.62
CA ILE A 196 -9.21 -9.28 -5.95
C ILE A 196 -9.79 -10.67 -6.21
N GLY A 197 -9.50 -11.20 -7.38
CA GLY A 197 -9.89 -12.54 -7.80
C GLY A 197 -8.76 -13.29 -8.48
N LYS A 198 -9.08 -14.44 -9.08
CA LYS A 198 -8.08 -15.37 -9.70
C LYS A 198 -7.22 -14.75 -10.80
N ASN A 199 -7.68 -13.68 -11.42
CA ASN A 199 -6.94 -12.98 -12.47
C ASN A 199 -6.15 -11.77 -11.96
N GLY A 200 -6.14 -11.53 -10.66
CA GLY A 200 -5.56 -10.35 -10.03
C GLY A 200 -6.62 -9.29 -9.69
N VAL A 201 -6.41 -8.06 -10.10
CA VAL A 201 -7.35 -6.94 -9.91
C VAL A 201 -8.49 -7.06 -10.91
N GLU A 202 -9.70 -7.26 -10.42
CA GLU A 202 -10.88 -7.33 -11.29
C GLU A 202 -11.55 -5.97 -11.45
N GLU A 203 -11.60 -5.22 -10.37
CA GLU A 203 -12.22 -3.90 -10.33
C GLU A 203 -11.49 -3.00 -9.32
N ILE A 204 -11.33 -1.73 -9.64
CA ILE A 204 -10.94 -0.66 -8.71
C ILE A 204 -12.21 0.02 -8.25
N LEU A 205 -12.46 0.04 -6.93
CA LEU A 205 -13.66 0.64 -6.38
C LEU A 205 -13.46 2.14 -6.15
N ASP A 206 -14.35 2.94 -6.68
CA ASP A 206 -14.36 4.40 -6.48
C ASP A 206 -15.08 4.74 -5.16
N LEU A 207 -14.32 5.13 -4.15
CA LEU A 207 -14.86 5.60 -2.89
C LEU A 207 -15.27 7.07 -2.98
N LYS A 208 -16.43 7.40 -2.43
CA LYS A 208 -16.85 8.80 -2.27
C LYS A 208 -16.04 9.48 -1.15
N LEU A 209 -14.82 9.89 -1.49
CA LEU A 209 -13.95 10.64 -0.60
C LEU A 209 -14.51 12.04 -0.36
N ASN A 210 -14.40 12.53 0.87
CA ASN A 210 -14.67 13.94 1.17
C ASN A 210 -13.49 14.82 0.69
N ASP A 211 -13.62 16.13 0.81
CA ASP A 211 -12.63 17.05 0.23
C ASP A 211 -11.28 16.98 0.95
N ASP A 212 -11.24 16.74 2.26
CA ASP A 212 -10.00 16.50 3.02
C ASP A 212 -9.32 15.19 2.58
N GLU A 213 -10.08 14.13 2.44
CA GLU A 213 -9.58 12.82 1.96
C GLU A 213 -9.06 12.92 0.51
N LYS A 214 -9.75 13.67 -0.37
CA LYS A 214 -9.29 13.92 -1.75
C LYS A 214 -7.98 14.71 -1.77
N LEU A 215 -7.86 15.74 -0.93
CA LEU A 215 -6.62 16.51 -0.82
C LEU A 215 -5.46 15.66 -0.32
N LYS A 216 -5.70 14.85 0.71
CA LYS A 216 -4.69 13.90 1.22
C LYS A 216 -4.29 12.88 0.15
N PHE A 217 -5.26 12.37 -0.61
CA PHE A 217 -4.99 11.41 -1.69
C PHE A 217 -4.16 12.03 -2.81
N LYS A 218 -4.49 13.27 -3.21
CA LYS A 218 -3.70 14.02 -4.18
C LYS A 218 -2.26 14.22 -3.70
N ASN A 219 -2.05 14.69 -2.47
CA ASN A 219 -0.72 14.90 -1.91
C ASN A 219 0.08 13.58 -1.82
N SER A 220 -0.60 12.49 -1.50
CA SER A 220 -0.02 11.16 -1.49
C SER A 220 0.41 10.72 -2.89
N ALA A 221 -0.43 10.93 -3.90
CA ALA A 221 -0.13 10.63 -5.30
C ALA A 221 1.06 11.46 -5.82
N ASP A 222 1.10 12.75 -5.48
CA ASP A 222 2.21 13.64 -5.86
C ASP A 222 3.54 13.14 -5.27
N SER A 223 3.54 12.72 -4.00
CA SER A 223 4.73 12.13 -3.35
C SER A 223 5.18 10.80 -3.99
N VAL A 224 4.25 9.98 -4.47
CA VAL A 224 4.58 8.75 -5.20
C VAL A 224 5.16 9.08 -6.58
N ARG A 225 4.65 10.10 -7.29
CA ARG A 225 5.22 10.55 -8.56
C ARG A 225 6.66 11.04 -8.40
N GLU A 226 6.91 11.90 -7.42
CA GLU A 226 8.28 12.35 -7.09
C GLU A 226 9.23 11.16 -6.87
N MET A 227 8.72 10.08 -6.24
CA MET A 227 9.52 8.88 -6.02
C MET A 227 9.74 8.09 -7.31
N ASN A 228 8.76 8.05 -8.21
CA ASN A 228 8.88 7.40 -9.52
C ASN A 228 9.90 8.11 -10.42
N GLU A 229 10.06 9.44 -10.29
CA GLU A 229 11.10 10.20 -11.02
C GLU A 229 12.52 9.68 -10.72
N SER A 230 12.75 9.16 -9.51
CA SER A 230 14.02 8.54 -9.12
C SER A 230 14.32 7.21 -9.83
N LEU A 231 13.34 6.62 -10.54
CA LEU A 231 13.58 5.43 -11.38
C LEU A 231 14.47 5.77 -12.57
N GLY A 232 14.33 6.98 -13.15
CA GLY A 232 15.18 7.50 -14.22
C GLY A 232 15.39 6.50 -15.34
N GLN A 233 16.66 6.11 -15.56
CA GLN A 233 17.05 5.17 -16.62
C GLN A 233 16.63 3.71 -16.41
N ASN A 234 15.95 3.38 -15.30
CA ASN A 234 15.45 2.02 -15.04
C ASN A 234 14.04 1.76 -15.61
N LEU A 235 13.43 2.72 -16.30
CA LEU A 235 12.15 2.59 -16.99
C LEU A 235 12.32 2.25 -18.46
#